data_e65f60f1b1b2a54d373f0019d7a95b95
#
_entry.id   e65f60f1b1b2a54d373f0019d7a95b95
#
_cell.length_a   1.000
_cell.length_b   1.000
_cell.length_c   1.000
_cell.angle_alpha   90.00
_cell.angle_beta   90.00
_cell.angle_gamma   90.00
#
_symmetry.space_group_name_H-M   'P 1'
#
loop_
_entity.id
_entity.type
_entity.pdbx_description
1 polymer ?
#
loop_
_entity_poly.entity_id
_entity_poly.type
_entity_poly.pdbx_seq_one_letter_code
_entity_poly.pdbx_strand_id
1 'polypeptide(L)'
;MDDINVKYNELKTWDKESYVLVDMRDDSSIGYGMIPGAIHIPEEKIDEKIDDVSEGKKVVIYCTRGVFSAECAGKLREQKNIEAYSLEGGYTGWILENIRLEEEKEEDGSRKDDIEKSIRKKFHKQLFSKFAKAINTYELVKEHDKIAVCISGGKDSMLMAKLFQELKRHNKFEFELVFLVMDPGYSLS
;
A
#
# COMPACT_ATOMS: atom_id res chain seq x y z
N MET A 1 -16.67 -21.68 19.12
CA MET A 1 -16.69 -20.19 19.01
C MET A 1 -15.94 -19.88 17.74
N ASP A 2 -16.61 -19.36 16.75
CA ASP A 2 -15.95 -18.94 15.51
C ASP A 2 -14.93 -17.87 15.85
N ASP A 3 -13.74 -17.97 15.24
CA ASP A 3 -12.66 -17.01 15.45
C ASP A 3 -13.18 -15.60 15.16
N ILE A 4 -12.91 -14.66 16.04
CA ILE A 4 -13.31 -13.26 15.85
C ILE A 4 -12.48 -12.58 14.78
N ASN A 5 -11.30 -13.12 14.49
CA ASN A 5 -10.39 -12.59 13.48
C ASN A 5 -10.60 -13.30 12.14
N VAL A 6 -10.56 -12.52 11.08
CA VAL A 6 -10.59 -13.01 9.69
C VAL A 6 -9.36 -12.51 8.95
N LYS A 7 -8.65 -13.39 8.26
CA LYS A 7 -7.50 -13.03 7.43
C LYS A 7 -7.96 -12.37 6.12
N TYR A 8 -7.16 -11.44 5.61
CA TYR A 8 -7.49 -10.76 4.36
C TYR A 8 -7.67 -11.72 3.17
N ASN A 9 -6.84 -12.76 3.09
CA ASN A 9 -6.97 -13.76 2.03
C ASN A 9 -8.23 -14.62 2.14
N GLU A 10 -8.69 -14.86 3.34
CA GLU A 10 -9.96 -15.52 3.60
C GLU A 10 -11.13 -14.59 3.23
N LEU A 11 -11.08 -13.32 3.67
CA LEU A 11 -12.09 -12.33 3.33
C LEU A 11 -12.28 -12.16 1.82
N LYS A 12 -11.22 -12.29 1.02
CA LYS A 12 -11.31 -12.27 -0.45
C LYS A 12 -12.17 -13.38 -1.04
N THR A 13 -12.36 -14.50 -0.33
CA THR A 13 -13.19 -15.62 -0.78
C THR A 13 -14.66 -15.44 -0.47
N TRP A 14 -14.99 -14.47 0.40
CA TRP A 14 -16.38 -14.18 0.75
C TRP A 14 -17.08 -13.44 -0.39
N ASP A 15 -18.38 -13.69 -0.52
CA ASP A 15 -19.22 -12.90 -1.41
C ASP A 15 -19.24 -11.44 -0.93
N LYS A 16 -18.90 -10.50 -1.80
CA LYS A 16 -18.83 -9.07 -1.49
C LYS A 16 -20.16 -8.47 -1.02
N GLU A 17 -21.26 -9.06 -1.43
CA GLU A 17 -22.60 -8.63 -1.01
C GLU A 17 -22.97 -9.20 0.38
N SER A 18 -22.23 -10.17 0.92
CA SER A 18 -22.52 -10.84 2.18
C SER A 18 -21.96 -10.10 3.40
N TYR A 19 -21.11 -9.13 3.24
CA TYR A 19 -20.49 -8.39 4.33
C TYR A 19 -20.31 -6.90 4.03
N VAL A 20 -20.11 -6.14 5.09
CA VAL A 20 -19.71 -4.73 5.04
C VAL A 20 -18.34 -4.60 5.69
N LEU A 21 -17.41 -3.92 5.01
CA LEU A 21 -16.07 -3.63 5.53
C LEU A 21 -16.05 -2.23 6.13
N VAL A 22 -15.66 -2.10 7.40
CA VAL A 22 -15.69 -0.85 8.16
C VAL A 22 -14.29 -0.45 8.61
N ASP A 23 -13.88 0.75 8.23
CA ASP A 23 -12.67 1.41 8.74
C ASP A 23 -13.01 2.21 9.98
N MET A 24 -12.52 1.77 11.14
CA MET A 24 -12.79 2.46 12.42
C MET A 24 -11.68 3.44 12.83
N ARG A 25 -10.70 3.69 11.99
CA ARG A 25 -9.62 4.63 12.28
C ARG A 25 -10.14 6.08 12.32
N ASP A 26 -9.36 6.96 12.90
CA ASP A 26 -9.66 8.39 12.94
C ASP A 26 -9.63 9.06 11.56
N ASP A 27 -10.24 10.26 11.47
CA ASP A 27 -10.33 11.06 10.24
C ASP A 27 -8.94 11.39 9.64
N SER A 28 -7.91 11.53 10.47
CA SER A 28 -6.55 11.83 10.01
C SER A 28 -5.91 10.63 9.32
N SER A 29 -6.16 9.45 9.82
CA SER A 29 -5.63 8.19 9.30
C SER A 29 -6.18 7.82 7.92
N ILE A 30 -7.45 8.13 7.64
CA ILE A 30 -8.06 7.85 6.33
C ILE A 30 -7.51 8.72 5.20
N GLY A 31 -6.96 9.90 5.53
CA GLY A 31 -6.28 10.76 4.57
C GLY A 31 -5.08 10.08 3.87
N TYR A 32 -4.50 9.05 4.49
CA TYR A 32 -3.42 8.23 3.92
C TYR A 32 -3.91 7.01 3.12
N GLY A 33 -5.23 6.81 3.04
CA GLY A 33 -5.87 5.75 2.29
C GLY A 33 -6.70 4.80 3.15
N MET A 34 -7.58 4.05 2.48
CA MET A 34 -8.48 3.05 3.06
C MET A 34 -8.40 1.75 2.25
N ILE A 35 -8.84 0.67 2.82
CA ILE A 35 -9.07 -0.57 2.06
C ILE A 35 -10.21 -0.31 1.07
N PRO A 36 -10.03 -0.61 -0.23
CA PRO A 36 -11.08 -0.38 -1.23
C PRO A 36 -12.40 -1.05 -0.88
N GLY A 37 -13.48 -0.27 -0.93
CA GLY A 37 -14.83 -0.73 -0.59
C GLY A 37 -15.18 -0.63 0.91
N ALA A 38 -14.27 -0.15 1.76
CA ALA A 38 -14.57 0.09 3.16
C ALA A 38 -15.41 1.37 3.35
N ILE A 39 -16.30 1.31 4.33
CA ILE A 39 -17.06 2.46 4.83
C ILE A 39 -16.31 3.00 6.05
N HIS A 40 -16.09 4.30 6.12
CA HIS A 40 -15.45 4.93 7.26
C HIS A 40 -16.47 5.24 8.35
N ILE A 41 -16.26 4.65 9.52
CA ILE A 41 -17.03 4.92 10.76
C ILE A 41 -16.02 4.97 11.90
N PRO A 42 -15.60 6.15 12.38
CA PRO A 42 -14.70 6.28 13.51
C PRO A 42 -15.22 5.53 14.73
N GLU A 43 -14.30 5.03 15.57
CA GLU A 43 -14.61 4.18 16.72
C GLU A 43 -15.75 4.73 17.59
N GLU A 44 -15.74 6.03 17.89
CA GLU A 44 -16.72 6.72 18.72
C GLU A 44 -18.13 6.75 18.12
N LYS A 45 -18.28 6.48 16.82
CA LYS A 45 -19.56 6.50 16.09
C LYS A 45 -20.06 5.11 15.68
N ILE A 46 -19.30 4.06 16.01
CA ILE A 46 -19.66 2.69 15.59
C ILE A 46 -20.99 2.28 16.18
N ASP A 47 -21.18 2.48 17.49
CA ASP A 47 -22.42 2.07 18.18
C ASP A 47 -23.68 2.74 17.62
N GLU A 48 -23.55 3.95 17.11
CA GLU A 48 -24.69 4.70 16.55
C GLU A 48 -24.99 4.30 15.10
N LYS A 49 -23.94 4.01 14.29
CA LYS A 49 -24.07 3.89 12.84
C LYS A 49 -24.04 2.46 12.31
N ILE A 50 -23.57 1.52 13.11
CA ILE A 50 -23.32 0.17 12.62
C ILE A 50 -24.60 -0.55 12.18
N ASP A 51 -25.70 -0.30 12.85
CA ASP A 51 -27.00 -0.92 12.54
C ASP A 51 -27.49 -0.48 11.14
N ASP A 52 -27.26 0.81 10.78
CA ASP A 52 -27.68 1.38 9.51
C ASP A 52 -26.89 0.80 8.32
N VAL A 53 -25.62 0.44 8.52
CA VAL A 53 -24.75 -0.04 7.45
C VAL A 53 -24.68 -1.57 7.36
N SER A 54 -24.99 -2.27 8.44
CA SER A 54 -24.94 -3.74 8.46
C SER A 54 -26.08 -4.37 7.66
N GLU A 55 -27.29 -3.82 7.73
CA GLU A 55 -28.49 -4.32 7.03
C GLU A 55 -28.64 -5.86 7.09
N GLY A 56 -28.24 -6.48 8.19
CA GLY A 56 -28.25 -7.94 8.37
C GLY A 56 -27.08 -8.69 7.71
N LYS A 57 -26.11 -7.99 7.15
CA LYS A 57 -24.86 -8.55 6.61
C LYS A 57 -23.83 -8.77 7.72
N LYS A 58 -22.83 -9.59 7.46
CA LYS A 58 -21.65 -9.69 8.32
C LYS A 58 -20.90 -8.35 8.34
N VAL A 59 -20.34 -8.00 9.48
CA VAL A 59 -19.54 -6.78 9.62
C VAL A 59 -18.08 -7.14 9.83
N VAL A 60 -17.20 -6.68 8.96
CA VAL A 60 -15.74 -6.82 9.12
C VAL A 60 -15.17 -5.46 9.46
N ILE A 61 -14.62 -5.32 10.66
CA ILE A 61 -14.07 -4.06 11.16
C ILE A 61 -12.54 -4.12 11.12
N TYR A 62 -11.90 -3.02 10.81
CA TYR A 62 -10.46 -2.90 10.99
C TYR A 62 -10.05 -1.56 11.61
N CYS A 63 -9.04 -1.62 12.45
CA CYS A 63 -8.26 -0.49 12.93
C CYS A 63 -6.86 -0.51 12.31
N THR A 64 -5.90 0.21 12.85
CA THR A 64 -4.53 0.22 12.31
C THR A 64 -3.86 -1.15 12.38
N ARG A 65 -3.96 -1.87 13.52
CA ARG A 65 -3.24 -3.13 13.78
C ARG A 65 -4.13 -4.34 14.13
N GLY A 66 -5.44 -4.19 14.13
CA GLY A 66 -6.37 -5.29 14.40
C GLY A 66 -6.73 -5.51 15.89
N VAL A 67 -6.10 -4.80 16.83
CA VAL A 67 -6.32 -4.99 18.27
C VAL A 67 -7.68 -4.40 18.73
N PHE A 68 -7.87 -3.12 18.53
CA PHE A 68 -9.12 -2.43 18.91
C PHE A 68 -10.33 -2.92 18.13
N SER A 69 -10.13 -3.27 16.85
CA SER A 69 -11.21 -3.84 16.04
C SER A 69 -11.67 -5.21 16.53
N ALA A 70 -10.78 -6.01 17.13
CA ALA A 70 -11.17 -7.28 17.75
C ALA A 70 -12.05 -7.08 18.98
N GLU A 71 -11.71 -6.12 19.84
CA GLU A 71 -12.55 -5.76 20.99
C GLU A 71 -13.91 -5.23 20.53
N CYS A 72 -13.92 -4.36 19.53
CA CYS A 72 -15.14 -3.79 18.96
C CYS A 72 -16.05 -4.88 18.36
N ALA A 73 -15.50 -5.79 17.56
CA ALA A 73 -16.24 -6.90 16.98
C ALA A 73 -16.84 -7.81 18.08
N GLY A 74 -16.10 -8.05 19.19
CA GLY A 74 -16.61 -8.78 20.35
C GLY A 74 -17.82 -8.09 20.98
N LYS A 75 -17.74 -6.79 21.23
CA LYS A 75 -18.85 -5.99 21.78
C LYS A 75 -20.09 -6.03 20.87
N LEU A 76 -19.90 -5.91 19.55
CA LEU A 76 -21.02 -5.96 18.60
C LEU A 76 -21.72 -7.33 18.59
N ARG A 77 -20.96 -8.43 18.72
CA ARG A 77 -21.55 -9.77 18.85
C ARG A 77 -22.36 -9.91 20.13
N GLU A 78 -21.82 -9.46 21.27
CA GLU A 78 -22.41 -9.64 22.57
C GLU A 78 -23.62 -8.71 22.82
N GLN A 79 -23.51 -7.44 22.44
CA GLN A 79 -24.47 -6.41 22.79
C GLN A 79 -25.54 -6.18 21.72
N LYS A 80 -25.19 -6.36 20.45
CA LYS A 80 -26.09 -6.08 19.32
C LYS A 80 -26.48 -7.32 18.51
N ASN A 81 -25.94 -8.50 18.85
CA ASN A 81 -26.16 -9.74 18.11
C ASN A 81 -25.84 -9.62 16.61
N ILE A 82 -24.84 -8.77 16.27
CA ILE A 82 -24.33 -8.61 14.90
C ILE A 82 -23.22 -9.64 14.68
N GLU A 83 -23.23 -10.32 13.54
CA GLU A 83 -22.13 -11.21 13.11
C GLU A 83 -20.92 -10.36 12.70
N ALA A 84 -20.06 -9.99 13.67
CA ALA A 84 -18.94 -9.09 13.48
C ALA A 84 -17.60 -9.81 13.57
N TYR A 85 -16.65 -9.38 12.74
CA TYR A 85 -15.28 -9.91 12.66
C TYR A 85 -14.27 -8.74 12.68
N SER A 86 -13.06 -9.02 13.14
CA SER A 86 -11.93 -8.12 13.02
C SER A 86 -11.00 -8.58 11.90
N LEU A 87 -10.57 -7.67 11.04
CA LEU A 87 -9.54 -7.96 10.05
C LEU A 87 -8.19 -8.15 10.76
N GLU A 88 -7.62 -9.35 10.66
CA GLU A 88 -6.32 -9.69 11.29
C GLU A 88 -5.21 -8.77 10.79
N GLY A 89 -4.45 -8.19 11.72
CA GLY A 89 -3.40 -7.21 11.40
C GLY A 89 -3.91 -5.83 10.97
N GLY A 90 -5.22 -5.64 10.83
CA GLY A 90 -5.86 -4.38 10.47
C GLY A 90 -5.38 -3.81 9.13
N TYR A 91 -5.35 -2.48 9.03
CA TYR A 91 -4.90 -1.78 7.82
C TYR A 91 -3.43 -2.07 7.48
N THR A 92 -2.58 -2.14 8.51
CA THR A 92 -1.15 -2.45 8.33
C THR A 92 -0.96 -3.86 7.75
N GLY A 93 -1.68 -4.86 8.28
CA GLY A 93 -1.64 -6.22 7.77
C GLY A 93 -2.10 -6.31 6.31
N TRP A 94 -3.14 -5.56 5.96
CA TRP A 94 -3.61 -5.46 4.57
C TRP A 94 -2.55 -4.86 3.64
N ILE A 95 -1.86 -3.78 4.05
CA ILE A 95 -0.77 -3.19 3.25
C ILE A 95 0.35 -4.21 3.03
N LEU A 96 0.82 -4.85 4.10
CA LEU A 96 1.91 -5.82 4.02
C LEU A 96 1.56 -7.00 3.12
N GLU A 97 0.34 -7.52 3.23
CA GLU A 97 -0.12 -8.61 2.38
C GLU A 97 -0.22 -8.20 0.90
N ASN A 98 -0.65 -6.97 0.60
CA ASN A 98 -0.65 -6.49 -0.79
C ASN A 98 0.76 -6.28 -1.33
N ILE A 99 1.71 -5.78 -0.52
CA ILE A 99 3.12 -5.68 -0.92
C ILE A 99 3.67 -7.09 -1.24
N ARG A 100 3.43 -8.07 -0.36
CA ARG A 100 3.86 -9.45 -0.57
C ARG A 100 3.29 -10.05 -1.85
N LEU A 101 2.00 -9.87 -2.10
CA LEU A 101 1.34 -10.35 -3.32
C LEU A 101 1.84 -9.63 -4.59
N GLU A 102 2.29 -8.39 -4.45
CA GLU A 102 2.93 -7.66 -5.54
C GLU A 102 4.35 -8.16 -5.80
N GLU A 103 5.11 -8.46 -4.74
CA GLU A 103 6.44 -9.07 -4.85
C GLU A 103 6.39 -10.47 -5.47
N GLU A 104 5.45 -11.32 -5.06
CA GLU A 104 5.24 -12.64 -5.66
C GLU A 104 4.89 -12.56 -7.17
N LYS A 105 4.18 -11.50 -7.58
CA LYS A 105 3.91 -11.22 -9.00
C LYS A 105 5.14 -10.65 -9.74
N GLU A 106 6.04 -9.99 -9.02
CA GLU A 106 7.29 -9.46 -9.58
C GLU A 106 8.34 -10.54 -9.81
N GLU A 107 8.32 -11.64 -9.03
CA GLU A 107 9.16 -12.82 -9.30
C GLU A 107 8.81 -13.50 -10.62
N ASP A 108 7.58 -13.35 -11.11
CA ASP A 108 7.16 -13.78 -12.46
C ASP A 108 7.67 -12.84 -13.59
N GLY A 109 8.45 -11.80 -13.29
CA GLY A 109 9.16 -10.97 -14.27
C GLY A 109 8.28 -10.06 -15.15
N SER A 110 6.99 -10.29 -15.25
CA SER A 110 6.11 -9.65 -16.24
C SER A 110 5.82 -8.18 -15.93
N ARG A 111 5.64 -7.82 -14.67
CA ARG A 111 5.27 -6.45 -14.27
C ARG A 111 6.44 -5.47 -14.32
N LYS A 112 7.66 -5.96 -13.99
CA LYS A 112 8.88 -5.16 -14.08
C LYS A 112 9.14 -4.74 -15.52
N ASP A 113 9.00 -5.69 -16.45
CA ASP A 113 9.13 -5.46 -17.89
C ASP A 113 8.07 -4.49 -18.42
N ASP A 114 6.84 -4.55 -17.92
CA ASP A 114 5.76 -3.65 -18.34
C ASP A 114 5.96 -2.22 -17.83
N ILE A 115 6.45 -2.02 -16.61
CA ILE A 115 6.83 -0.71 -16.08
C ILE A 115 8.00 -0.14 -16.90
N GLU A 116 9.03 -0.92 -17.16
CA GLU A 116 10.16 -0.49 -17.97
C GLU A 116 9.74 -0.16 -19.42
N LYS A 117 8.89 -0.99 -20.03
CA LYS A 117 8.32 -0.71 -21.36
C LYS A 117 7.46 0.56 -21.36
N SER A 118 6.69 0.81 -20.29
CA SER A 118 5.87 2.03 -20.14
C SER A 118 6.77 3.27 -20.08
N ILE A 119 7.81 3.28 -19.28
CA ILE A 119 8.75 4.41 -19.18
C ILE A 119 9.43 4.65 -20.53
N ARG A 120 9.87 3.59 -21.20
CA ARG A 120 10.57 3.67 -22.50
C ARG A 120 9.67 4.10 -23.66
N LYS A 121 8.44 3.59 -23.74
CA LYS A 121 7.54 3.83 -24.88
C LYS A 121 6.55 4.94 -24.63
N LYS A 122 5.76 4.85 -23.54
CA LYS A 122 4.63 5.73 -23.29
C LYS A 122 5.06 7.07 -22.67
N PHE A 123 6.00 7.04 -21.74
CA PHE A 123 6.40 8.21 -20.97
C PHE A 123 7.80 8.73 -21.34
N HIS A 124 8.46 8.17 -22.34
CA HIS A 124 9.81 8.56 -22.74
C HIS A 124 9.92 10.07 -22.99
N LYS A 125 9.04 10.64 -23.83
CA LYS A 125 9.08 12.08 -24.15
C LYS A 125 8.72 12.97 -22.95
N GLN A 126 7.79 12.52 -22.11
CA GLN A 126 7.25 13.35 -21.02
C GLN A 126 8.14 13.33 -19.78
N LEU A 127 8.76 12.19 -19.49
CA LEU A 127 9.57 11.99 -18.29
C LEU A 127 11.06 11.86 -18.61
N PHE A 128 11.47 10.79 -19.30
CA PHE A 128 12.87 10.47 -19.48
C PHE A 128 13.62 11.52 -20.31
N SER A 129 13.06 11.98 -21.42
CA SER A 129 13.74 13.00 -22.26
C SER A 129 13.93 14.32 -21.53
N LYS A 130 12.96 14.73 -20.70
CA LYS A 130 13.10 15.96 -19.90
C LYS A 130 14.12 15.78 -18.78
N PHE A 131 14.11 14.62 -18.12
CA PHE A 131 15.08 14.26 -17.10
C PHE A 131 16.51 14.25 -17.68
N ALA A 132 16.74 13.51 -18.76
CA ALA A 132 18.04 13.44 -19.43
C ALA A 132 18.52 14.81 -19.94
N LYS A 133 17.58 15.63 -20.45
CA LYS A 133 17.90 17.01 -20.85
C LYS A 133 18.35 17.84 -19.66
N ALA A 134 17.69 17.75 -18.51
CA ALA A 134 18.07 18.48 -17.29
C ALA A 134 19.46 18.02 -16.80
N ILE A 135 19.70 16.71 -16.72
CA ILE A 135 20.99 16.14 -16.33
C ILE A 135 22.12 16.70 -17.21
N ASN A 136 21.93 16.71 -18.53
CA ASN A 136 22.94 17.20 -19.48
C ASN A 136 23.08 18.73 -19.45
N THR A 137 21.96 19.48 -19.37
CA THR A 137 22.00 20.96 -19.40
C THR A 137 22.70 21.54 -18.19
N TYR A 138 22.48 20.93 -17.03
CA TYR A 138 23.05 21.39 -15.76
C TYR A 138 24.29 20.59 -15.33
N GLU A 139 24.80 19.70 -16.20
CA GLU A 139 25.97 18.85 -15.94
C GLU A 139 25.90 18.16 -14.57
N LEU A 140 24.70 17.62 -14.22
CA LEU A 140 24.44 17.03 -12.91
C LEU A 140 25.09 15.66 -12.71
N VAL A 141 25.50 15.01 -13.79
CA VAL A 141 26.20 13.71 -13.78
C VAL A 141 27.40 13.79 -14.70
N LYS A 142 28.56 13.44 -14.18
CA LYS A 142 29.83 13.40 -14.91
C LYS A 142 30.37 11.98 -14.96
N GLU A 143 31.35 11.79 -15.82
CA GLU A 143 32.06 10.52 -15.94
C GLU A 143 32.74 10.17 -14.61
N HIS A 144 32.60 8.89 -14.20
CA HIS A 144 33.11 8.33 -12.94
C HIS A 144 32.43 8.85 -11.67
N ASP A 145 31.34 9.63 -11.78
CA ASP A 145 30.55 10.02 -10.61
C ASP A 145 29.93 8.80 -9.92
N LYS A 146 29.80 8.89 -8.60
CA LYS A 146 29.05 7.96 -7.79
C LYS A 146 27.78 8.62 -7.28
N ILE A 147 26.64 8.18 -7.79
CA ILE A 147 25.33 8.76 -7.51
C ILE A 147 24.56 7.87 -6.55
N ALA A 148 24.11 8.44 -5.45
CA ALA A 148 23.23 7.79 -4.50
C ALA A 148 21.80 8.31 -4.67
N VAL A 149 20.86 7.41 -4.98
CA VAL A 149 19.43 7.73 -5.01
C VAL A 149 18.77 7.20 -3.76
N CYS A 150 18.27 8.12 -2.94
CA CYS A 150 17.55 7.78 -1.70
C CYS A 150 16.11 7.38 -2.02
N ILE A 151 15.73 6.18 -1.59
CA ILE A 151 14.39 5.62 -1.76
C ILE A 151 13.64 5.69 -0.43
N SER A 152 12.63 6.57 -0.39
CA SER A 152 11.77 6.77 0.78
C SER A 152 10.50 5.89 0.78
N GLY A 153 10.35 5.01 -0.21
CA GLY A 153 9.13 4.23 -0.43
C GLY A 153 8.00 4.98 -1.15
N GLY A 154 8.14 6.30 -1.37
CA GLY A 154 7.18 7.10 -2.12
C GLY A 154 7.32 6.96 -3.64
N LYS A 155 6.23 7.20 -4.38
CA LYS A 155 6.19 7.11 -5.84
C LYS A 155 7.26 7.95 -6.54
N ASP A 156 7.59 9.12 -6.00
CA ASP A 156 8.54 10.03 -6.63
C ASP A 156 9.97 9.53 -6.51
N SER A 157 10.36 8.97 -5.36
CA SER A 157 11.68 8.37 -5.15
C SER A 157 11.87 7.09 -6.00
N MET A 158 10.81 6.30 -6.16
CA MET A 158 10.82 5.12 -7.03
C MET A 158 10.92 5.52 -8.51
N LEU A 159 10.20 6.55 -8.95
CA LEU A 159 10.31 7.09 -10.30
C LEU A 159 11.73 7.62 -10.56
N MET A 160 12.31 8.36 -9.62
CA MET A 160 13.68 8.86 -9.71
C MET A 160 14.68 7.71 -9.88
N ALA A 161 14.54 6.65 -9.08
CA ALA A 161 15.39 5.45 -9.20
C ALA A 161 15.31 4.82 -10.60
N LYS A 162 14.10 4.69 -11.15
CA LYS A 162 13.89 4.15 -12.52
C LYS A 162 14.47 5.06 -13.60
N LEU A 163 14.33 6.37 -13.48
CA LEU A 163 14.90 7.32 -14.44
C LEU A 163 16.44 7.27 -14.43
N PHE A 164 17.08 7.14 -13.26
CA PHE A 164 18.53 6.96 -13.18
C PHE A 164 19.00 5.60 -13.72
N GLN A 165 18.24 4.52 -13.50
CA GLN A 165 18.52 3.22 -14.11
C GLN A 165 18.49 3.30 -15.65
N GLU A 166 17.47 3.99 -16.20
CA GLU A 166 17.35 4.16 -17.64
C GLU A 166 18.45 5.10 -18.19
N LEU A 167 18.81 6.15 -17.44
CA LEU A 167 19.93 7.02 -17.78
C LEU A 167 21.24 6.22 -17.88
N LYS A 168 21.53 5.36 -16.88
CA LYS A 168 22.73 4.52 -16.86
C LYS A 168 22.81 3.59 -18.07
N ARG A 169 21.68 3.09 -18.56
CA ARG A 169 21.63 2.24 -19.77
C ARG A 169 21.97 2.98 -21.07
N HIS A 170 21.59 4.27 -21.13
CA HIS A 170 21.67 5.05 -22.38
C HIS A 170 22.77 6.12 -22.36
N ASN A 171 23.46 6.26 -21.25
CA ASN A 171 24.49 7.27 -21.13
C ASN A 171 25.74 6.93 -21.95
N LYS A 172 26.44 7.97 -22.41
CA LYS A 172 27.67 7.85 -23.26
C LYS A 172 28.94 7.64 -22.43
N PHE A 173 28.84 7.82 -21.11
CA PHE A 173 29.97 7.67 -20.18
C PHE A 173 29.53 6.85 -18.97
N GLU A 174 30.46 6.25 -18.26
CA GLU A 174 30.20 5.43 -17.10
C GLU A 174 30.08 6.24 -15.82
N PHE A 175 29.12 5.89 -14.98
CA PHE A 175 28.97 6.38 -13.61
C PHE A 175 28.44 5.25 -12.71
N GLU A 176 28.72 5.34 -11.42
CA GLU A 176 28.22 4.38 -10.44
C GLU A 176 26.86 4.83 -9.89
N LEU A 177 25.91 3.92 -9.80
CA LEU A 177 24.57 4.18 -9.26
C LEU A 177 24.32 3.28 -8.05
N VAL A 178 24.01 3.88 -6.92
CA VAL A 178 23.70 3.20 -5.66
C VAL A 178 22.31 3.60 -5.20
N PHE A 179 21.53 2.64 -4.75
CA PHE A 179 20.22 2.90 -4.13
C PHE A 179 20.33 2.80 -2.62
N LEU A 180 19.95 3.87 -1.92
CA LEU A 180 19.92 3.93 -0.47
C LEU A 180 18.46 3.82 0.00
N VAL A 181 18.17 2.73 0.70
CA VAL A 181 16.88 2.53 1.35
C VAL A 181 17.10 2.75 2.84
N MET A 182 16.34 3.67 3.43
CA MET A 182 16.39 3.86 4.88
C MET A 182 15.41 2.88 5.52
N ASP A 183 15.95 1.98 6.35
CA ASP A 183 15.14 1.19 7.26
C ASP A 183 14.69 2.11 8.41
N PRO A 184 13.39 2.41 8.58
CA PRO A 184 12.90 3.29 9.64
C PRO A 184 13.02 2.67 11.04
N GLY A 185 13.61 1.47 11.16
CA GLY A 185 13.88 0.82 12.44
C GLY A 185 12.61 0.34 13.16
N TYR A 186 11.54 0.10 12.46
CA TYR A 186 10.38 -0.59 13.02
C TYR A 186 10.78 -2.05 13.27
N SER A 187 11.44 -2.30 14.42
CA SER A 187 11.66 -3.67 14.85
C SER A 187 10.30 -4.33 15.02
N LEU A 188 10.15 -5.47 14.37
CA LEU A 188 9.09 -6.43 14.69
C LEU A 188 9.33 -6.91 16.13
N SER A 189 8.72 -6.22 17.10
CA SER A 189 8.66 -6.67 18.50
C SER A 189 7.32 -7.34 18.73
#